data_48c7459c5bda339d1d190ca310b8de07
#
_entry.id   48c7459c5bda339d1d190ca310b8de07
#
_cell.length_a   1.000
_cell.length_b   1.000
_cell.length_c   1.000
_cell.angle_alpha   90.00
_cell.angle_beta   90.00
_cell.angle_gamma   90.00
#
_symmetry.space_group_name_H-M   'P 1'
#
loop_
_entity.id
_entity.type
_entity.pdbx_description
1 polymer ?
#
loop_
_entity_poly.entity_id
_entity_poly.type
_entity_poly.pdbx_seq_one_letter_code
_entity_poly.pdbx_strand_id
1 'polypeptide(L)'
;MNRNSGGSLAYSAAIILLPQLLAALLACNLGAWQQEPAGGPRPVSVDDEGVFLISMAGHPVGSETFHIHSSRGRIEARAEIRLSIEKNGKTVSVESFPDLVTDSELRPLTYAWRLHGAQSSRLEVDFRARPAKVRYHTINGSEDTRDFNLPPDVVILDDNVIHHFELIAARLQAMGGGKQTLNVFVPQEALPSLLTVEDLGMSPMQDSSGAPGLRHLLVTTDVTHVDLWVDDKLHVQRVSVPAVQLEALRKK
;
A
#
# COMPACT_ATOMS: atom_id res chain seq x y z
N MET A 1 13.52 37.12 27.92
CA MET A 1 13.61 35.70 28.26
C MET A 1 12.30 35.05 27.82
N ASN A 2 12.25 34.58 26.60
CA ASN A 2 11.04 33.95 26.03
C ASN A 2 11.47 32.57 25.55
N ARG A 3 11.01 31.52 26.25
CA ARG A 3 11.23 30.12 25.85
C ARG A 3 10.06 29.71 24.96
N ASN A 4 10.33 29.60 23.68
CA ASN A 4 9.45 28.87 22.75
C ASN A 4 9.57 27.37 23.04
N SER A 5 8.58 26.81 23.66
CA SER A 5 8.36 25.38 23.75
C SER A 5 7.67 24.93 22.47
N GLY A 6 8.45 24.46 21.51
CA GLY A 6 7.92 23.73 20.34
C GLY A 6 7.31 22.42 20.80
N GLY A 7 5.98 22.36 20.85
CA GLY A 7 5.24 21.14 21.09
C GLY A 7 5.38 20.23 19.89
N SER A 8 6.17 19.17 20.04
CA SER A 8 6.13 18.02 19.14
C SER A 8 4.75 17.41 19.24
N LEU A 9 3.93 17.63 18.21
CA LEU A 9 2.68 16.89 18.02
C LEU A 9 3.05 15.45 17.67
N ALA A 10 3.16 14.62 18.69
CA ALA A 10 3.25 13.19 18.53
C ALA A 10 1.92 12.70 17.93
N TYR A 11 1.91 12.41 16.64
CA TYR A 11 0.84 11.65 15.97
C TYR A 11 0.88 10.21 16.46
N SER A 12 0.48 9.99 17.72
CA SER A 12 0.32 8.66 18.31
C SER A 12 -1.09 8.15 18.08
N ALA A 13 -1.47 7.99 16.82
CA ALA A 13 -2.73 7.36 16.46
C ALA A 13 -2.56 6.24 15.45
N ALA A 14 -1.34 5.81 15.25
CA ALA A 14 -1.13 4.65 14.44
C ALA A 14 -1.39 3.41 15.28
N ILE A 15 -2.50 2.75 15.02
CA ILE A 15 -2.61 1.33 15.34
C ILE A 15 -1.85 0.66 14.22
N ILE A 16 -0.58 0.60 14.43
CA ILE A 16 0.38 0.26 13.45
C ILE A 16 0.77 -1.17 13.72
N LEU A 17 0.38 -2.04 12.85
CA LEU A 17 1.01 -3.34 12.72
C LEU A 17 2.45 -3.24 12.21
N LEU A 18 2.84 -2.07 11.68
CA LEU A 18 4.16 -1.79 11.12
C LEU A 18 4.72 -0.41 11.52
N PRO A 19 5.03 -0.11 12.79
CA PRO A 19 5.55 1.21 13.15
C PRO A 19 7.07 1.36 13.07
N GLN A 20 7.81 0.50 12.42
CA GLN A 20 9.28 0.61 12.39
C GLN A 20 9.92 0.32 11.04
N LEU A 21 9.14 0.28 9.98
CA LEU A 21 9.66 -0.19 8.71
C LEU A 21 10.31 0.87 7.82
N LEU A 22 10.13 2.17 8.11
CA LEU A 22 10.61 3.20 7.20
C LEU A 22 11.35 4.41 7.81
N ALA A 23 11.70 4.40 9.09
CA ALA A 23 12.36 5.54 9.73
C ALA A 23 13.88 5.38 9.83
N ALA A 24 14.58 5.24 8.72
CA ALA A 24 16.04 5.44 8.69
C ALA A 24 16.51 5.68 7.23
N LEU A 25 16.40 6.91 6.76
CA LEU A 25 17.11 7.31 5.55
C LEU A 25 17.56 8.76 5.61
N LEU A 26 18.85 8.93 5.85
CA LEU A 26 19.67 10.03 5.37
C LEU A 26 21.05 9.47 5.06
N ALA A 27 21.35 9.20 3.81
CA ALA A 27 22.65 9.45 3.20
C ALA A 27 22.74 8.90 1.76
N CYS A 28 22.83 9.82 0.84
CA CYS A 28 23.61 9.84 -0.41
C CYS A 28 23.95 8.54 -1.12
N ASN A 29 23.41 8.38 -2.35
CA ASN A 29 24.32 8.16 -3.48
C ASN A 29 23.69 8.61 -4.81
N LEU A 30 24.20 9.71 -5.34
CA LEU A 30 23.99 10.17 -6.72
C LEU A 30 24.89 9.32 -7.63
N GLY A 31 24.29 8.31 -8.26
CA GLY A 31 24.90 7.55 -9.33
C GLY A 31 23.87 7.34 -10.43
N ALA A 32 23.68 8.35 -11.26
CA ALA A 32 22.76 8.28 -12.39
C ALA A 32 23.32 7.37 -13.47
N TRP A 33 22.70 6.20 -13.62
CA TRP A 33 22.68 5.48 -14.89
C TRP A 33 21.31 5.75 -15.51
N GLN A 34 21.30 6.71 -16.46
CA GLN A 34 20.12 6.94 -17.31
C GLN A 34 19.97 5.74 -18.23
N GLN A 35 19.13 4.78 -17.86
CA GLN A 35 18.44 3.96 -18.85
C GLN A 35 17.27 4.82 -19.36
N GLU A 36 17.30 5.16 -20.65
CA GLU A 36 16.12 5.74 -21.33
C GLU A 36 14.93 4.80 -21.10
N PRO A 37 13.79 5.29 -20.62
CA PRO A 37 12.63 4.48 -20.43
C PRO A 37 12.09 4.10 -21.81
N ALA A 38 12.20 2.86 -22.19
CA ALA A 38 11.41 2.28 -23.25
C ALA A 38 9.93 2.52 -22.92
N GLY A 39 9.26 3.38 -23.69
CA GLY A 39 7.86 3.74 -23.68
C GLY A 39 7.16 3.68 -22.30
N GLY A 40 6.41 4.73 -21.95
CA GLY A 40 5.67 4.75 -20.69
C GLY A 40 4.80 3.50 -20.45
N PRO A 41 4.33 3.28 -19.21
CA PRO A 41 3.52 2.11 -18.89
C PRO A 41 2.28 2.04 -19.77
N ARG A 42 1.94 0.83 -20.18
CA ARG A 42 0.74 0.60 -21.03
C ARG A 42 -0.51 0.78 -20.16
N PRO A 43 -1.62 1.29 -20.74
CA PRO A 43 -2.91 1.27 -20.08
C PRO A 43 -3.30 -0.14 -19.65
N VAL A 44 -3.84 -0.26 -18.44
CA VAL A 44 -4.33 -1.51 -17.88
C VAL A 44 -5.80 -1.41 -17.51
N SER A 45 -6.45 -2.56 -17.41
CA SER A 45 -7.75 -2.72 -16.76
C SER A 45 -7.56 -3.74 -15.65
N VAL A 46 -8.02 -3.40 -14.47
CA VAL A 46 -8.01 -4.28 -13.30
C VAL A 46 -9.45 -4.34 -12.79
N ASP A 47 -10.04 -5.53 -12.84
CA ASP A 47 -11.38 -5.78 -12.30
C ASP A 47 -11.28 -7.00 -11.39
N ASP A 48 -11.41 -6.78 -10.09
CA ASP A 48 -11.33 -7.84 -9.09
C ASP A 48 -12.11 -7.47 -7.83
N GLU A 49 -12.60 -8.49 -7.14
CA GLU A 49 -13.23 -8.37 -5.83
C GLU A 49 -12.92 -9.59 -4.98
N GLY A 50 -12.89 -9.41 -3.68
CA GLY A 50 -12.58 -10.54 -2.82
C GLY A 50 -12.47 -10.19 -1.34
N VAL A 51 -12.03 -11.21 -0.61
CA VAL A 51 -11.76 -11.09 0.82
C VAL A 51 -10.40 -11.70 1.11
N PHE A 52 -9.54 -10.94 1.79
CA PHE A 52 -8.34 -11.47 2.42
C PHE A 52 -8.60 -11.76 3.90
N LEU A 53 -8.17 -12.92 4.34
CA LEU A 53 -8.09 -13.27 5.76
C LEU A 53 -6.68 -12.97 6.23
N ILE A 54 -6.56 -12.14 7.25
CA ILE A 54 -5.27 -11.64 7.74
C ILE A 54 -4.92 -12.32 9.05
N SER A 55 -3.71 -12.85 9.12
CA SER A 55 -3.15 -13.45 10.33
C SER A 55 -1.78 -12.84 10.67
N MET A 56 -1.42 -12.85 11.93
CA MET A 56 -0.11 -12.44 12.42
C MET A 56 0.40 -13.48 13.41
N ALA A 57 1.63 -13.92 13.23
CA ALA A 57 2.25 -15.00 14.00
C ALA A 57 1.33 -16.25 14.09
N GLY A 58 0.61 -16.57 13.01
CA GLY A 58 -0.31 -17.70 12.94
C GLY A 58 -1.70 -17.46 13.59
N HIS A 59 -1.94 -16.29 14.19
CA HIS A 59 -3.22 -15.96 14.81
C HIS A 59 -4.06 -15.06 13.89
N PRO A 60 -5.35 -15.36 13.67
CA PRO A 60 -6.23 -14.49 12.91
C PRO A 60 -6.34 -13.12 13.60
N VAL A 61 -6.10 -12.04 12.83
CA VAL A 61 -6.18 -10.67 13.33
C VAL A 61 -7.20 -9.83 12.57
N GLY A 62 -7.75 -10.32 11.45
CA GLY A 62 -8.78 -9.59 10.73
C GLY A 62 -8.99 -10.01 9.30
N SER A 63 -9.59 -9.12 8.54
CA SER A 63 -9.88 -9.31 7.12
C SER A 63 -9.92 -7.98 6.37
N GLU A 64 -9.71 -8.07 5.06
CA GLU A 64 -9.96 -6.99 4.10
C GLU A 64 -10.96 -7.50 3.07
N THR A 65 -12.08 -6.78 2.90
CA THR A 65 -13.01 -6.97 1.79
C THR A 65 -12.78 -5.86 0.81
N PHE A 66 -12.46 -6.18 -0.44
CA PHE A 66 -12.07 -5.19 -1.43
C PHE A 66 -12.84 -5.32 -2.75
N HIS A 67 -12.81 -4.25 -3.52
CA HIS A 67 -13.38 -4.16 -4.85
C HIS A 67 -12.53 -3.22 -5.70
N ILE A 68 -12.06 -3.70 -6.85
CA ILE A 68 -11.32 -2.94 -7.85
C ILE A 68 -12.12 -2.96 -9.13
N HIS A 69 -12.38 -1.82 -9.72
CA HIS A 69 -13.18 -1.70 -10.94
C HIS A 69 -12.60 -0.69 -11.91
N SER A 70 -12.47 -1.14 -13.17
CA SER A 70 -12.01 -0.29 -14.26
C SER A 70 -13.18 0.24 -15.09
N SER A 71 -13.28 1.54 -15.22
CA SER A 71 -14.32 2.19 -16.02
C SER A 71 -13.83 3.51 -16.62
N ARG A 72 -14.10 3.72 -17.90
CA ARG A 72 -13.87 5.00 -18.59
C ARG A 72 -12.45 5.55 -18.44
N GLY A 73 -11.43 4.68 -18.46
CA GLY A 73 -10.03 5.05 -18.33
C GLY A 73 -9.60 5.40 -16.90
N ARG A 74 -10.37 4.98 -15.90
CA ARG A 74 -10.06 5.08 -14.47
C ARG A 74 -10.16 3.70 -13.83
N ILE A 75 -9.43 3.55 -12.74
CA ILE A 75 -9.49 2.38 -11.87
C ILE A 75 -9.83 2.89 -10.48
N GLU A 76 -10.91 2.37 -9.91
CA GLU A 76 -11.35 2.63 -8.54
C GLU A 76 -11.05 1.40 -7.69
N ALA A 77 -10.28 1.57 -6.61
CA ALA A 77 -9.92 0.50 -5.70
C ALA A 77 -10.35 0.87 -4.28
N ARG A 78 -11.26 0.10 -3.70
CA ARG A 78 -11.86 0.36 -2.38
C ARG A 78 -11.79 -0.87 -1.52
N ALA A 79 -11.68 -0.67 -0.21
CA ALA A 79 -11.82 -1.77 0.73
C ALA A 79 -12.48 -1.35 2.05
N GLU A 80 -12.93 -2.37 2.75
CA GLU A 80 -13.24 -2.36 4.17
C GLU A 80 -12.30 -3.32 4.87
N ILE A 81 -11.47 -2.78 5.77
CA ILE A 81 -10.45 -3.51 6.51
C ILE A 81 -10.86 -3.53 7.97
N ARG A 82 -11.00 -4.72 8.55
CA ARG A 82 -11.30 -4.92 9.96
C ARG A 82 -10.15 -5.65 10.61
N LEU A 83 -9.53 -5.01 11.60
CA LEU A 83 -8.43 -5.59 12.36
C LEU A 83 -8.75 -5.60 13.85
N SER A 84 -8.34 -6.68 14.52
CA SER A 84 -8.51 -6.85 15.96
C SER A 84 -7.19 -7.35 16.52
N ILE A 85 -6.51 -6.47 17.27
CA ILE A 85 -5.13 -6.70 17.70
C ILE A 85 -5.07 -6.63 19.22
N GLU A 86 -4.33 -7.53 19.82
CA GLU A 86 -4.03 -7.46 21.24
C GLU A 86 -2.87 -6.50 21.48
N LYS A 87 -3.13 -5.44 22.26
CA LYS A 87 -2.14 -4.45 22.69
C LYS A 87 -2.22 -4.27 24.20
N ASN A 88 -1.11 -4.58 24.90
CA ASN A 88 -1.03 -4.47 26.38
C ASN A 88 -2.17 -5.23 27.10
N GLY A 89 -2.50 -6.45 26.65
CA GLY A 89 -3.56 -7.26 27.23
C GLY A 89 -4.98 -6.76 26.97
N LYS A 90 -5.15 -5.84 26.02
CA LYS A 90 -6.46 -5.35 25.58
C LYS A 90 -6.62 -5.56 24.08
N THR A 91 -7.76 -6.08 23.70
CA THR A 91 -8.11 -6.17 22.27
C THR A 91 -8.53 -4.79 21.77
N VAL A 92 -7.86 -4.30 20.73
CA VAL A 92 -8.20 -3.07 20.03
C VAL A 92 -8.71 -3.44 18.66
N SER A 93 -9.96 -3.10 18.38
CA SER A 93 -10.58 -3.31 17.07
C SER A 93 -10.65 -1.99 16.32
N VAL A 94 -10.33 -2.05 15.02
CA VAL A 94 -10.38 -0.91 14.12
C VAL A 94 -10.98 -1.31 12.79
N GLU A 95 -11.65 -0.35 12.17
CA GLU A 95 -12.12 -0.45 10.79
C GLU A 95 -11.52 0.68 9.97
N SER A 96 -10.98 0.37 8.80
CA SER A 96 -10.49 1.40 7.88
C SER A 96 -11.05 1.20 6.48
N PHE A 97 -11.16 2.32 5.76
CA PHE A 97 -11.83 2.40 4.47
C PHE A 97 -10.94 3.20 3.50
N PRO A 98 -9.96 2.55 2.86
CA PRO A 98 -9.19 3.13 1.76
C PRO A 98 -10.05 3.24 0.50
N ASP A 99 -9.88 4.34 -0.24
CA ASP A 99 -10.55 4.61 -1.52
C ASP A 99 -9.53 5.29 -2.44
N LEU A 100 -9.00 4.57 -3.42
CA LEU A 100 -8.01 5.03 -4.38
C LEU A 100 -8.63 5.12 -5.77
N VAL A 101 -8.45 6.25 -6.42
CA VAL A 101 -8.78 6.43 -7.83
C VAL A 101 -7.50 6.71 -8.61
N THR A 102 -7.25 5.93 -9.66
CA THR A 102 -6.14 6.12 -10.60
C THR A 102 -6.65 6.33 -12.02
N ASP A 103 -5.76 6.75 -12.92
CA ASP A 103 -5.99 6.60 -14.35
C ASP A 103 -5.66 5.17 -14.83
N SER A 104 -5.84 4.90 -16.12
CA SER A 104 -5.54 3.58 -16.72
C SER A 104 -4.05 3.23 -16.76
N GLU A 105 -3.15 4.16 -16.46
CA GLU A 105 -1.71 3.90 -16.31
C GLU A 105 -1.34 3.71 -14.83
N LEU A 106 -2.33 3.57 -13.93
CA LEU A 106 -2.17 3.44 -12.48
C LEU A 106 -1.52 4.65 -11.81
N ARG A 107 -1.58 5.85 -12.45
CA ARG A 107 -1.18 7.10 -11.79
C ARG A 107 -2.30 7.57 -10.87
N PRO A 108 -2.03 7.86 -9.60
CA PRO A 108 -3.07 8.24 -8.65
C PRO A 108 -3.69 9.59 -9.04
N LEU A 109 -4.99 9.69 -8.90
CA LEU A 109 -5.78 10.92 -9.06
C LEU A 109 -6.24 11.44 -7.71
N THR A 110 -6.81 10.57 -6.89
CA THR A 110 -7.23 10.88 -5.53
C THR A 110 -7.04 9.65 -4.64
N TYR A 111 -6.79 9.90 -3.37
CA TYR A 111 -6.82 8.88 -2.34
C TYR A 111 -7.55 9.42 -1.11
N ALA A 112 -8.41 8.60 -0.52
CA ALA A 112 -9.04 8.88 0.75
C ALA A 112 -8.90 7.66 1.67
N TRP A 113 -8.65 7.91 2.93
CA TRP A 113 -8.59 6.88 3.95
C TRP A 113 -9.34 7.36 5.19
N ARG A 114 -10.16 6.51 5.76
CA ARG A 114 -10.93 6.79 6.97
C ARG A 114 -10.70 5.66 7.96
N LEU A 115 -10.47 6.03 9.21
CA LEU A 115 -10.35 5.10 10.33
C LEU A 115 -11.51 5.30 11.28
N HIS A 116 -12.17 4.20 11.63
CA HIS A 116 -13.18 4.15 12.68
C HIS A 116 -12.69 3.27 13.83
N GLY A 117 -12.95 3.70 15.06
CA GLY A 117 -12.53 2.99 16.27
C GLY A 117 -12.47 3.91 17.47
N ALA A 118 -11.65 3.54 18.45
CA ALA A 118 -11.44 4.38 19.64
C ALA A 118 -10.89 5.78 19.31
N GLN A 119 -10.26 5.87 18.15
CA GLN A 119 -9.75 7.12 17.57
C GLN A 119 -10.11 7.16 16.09
N SER A 120 -11.02 8.05 15.71
CA SER A 120 -11.37 8.25 14.30
C SER A 120 -10.42 9.27 13.66
N SER A 121 -9.95 8.98 12.46
CA SER A 121 -9.13 9.89 11.68
C SER A 121 -9.46 9.77 10.19
N ARG A 122 -9.09 10.78 9.44
CA ARG A 122 -9.31 10.83 7.99
C ARG A 122 -8.12 11.46 7.31
N LEU A 123 -7.80 10.94 6.15
CA LEU A 123 -6.76 11.43 5.27
C LEU A 123 -7.33 11.57 3.86
N GLU A 124 -7.00 12.65 3.17
CA GLU A 124 -7.35 12.87 1.77
C GLU A 124 -6.14 13.38 1.00
N VAL A 125 -5.94 12.85 -0.21
CA VAL A 125 -4.87 13.29 -1.12
C VAL A 125 -5.46 13.64 -2.48
N ASP A 126 -5.12 14.83 -2.98
CA ASP A 126 -5.39 15.24 -4.37
C ASP A 126 -4.08 15.26 -5.14
N PHE A 127 -3.87 14.24 -5.99
CA PHE A 127 -2.69 14.10 -6.85
C PHE A 127 -2.80 14.88 -8.16
N ARG A 128 -3.96 15.44 -8.48
CA ARG A 128 -4.16 16.30 -9.66
C ARG A 128 -3.53 17.68 -9.44
N ALA A 129 -3.43 18.11 -8.18
CA ALA A 129 -2.69 19.31 -7.79
C ALA A 129 -1.18 19.09 -7.91
N ARG A 130 -0.43 20.14 -8.21
CA ARG A 130 1.04 20.15 -8.25
C ARG A 130 1.53 21.33 -7.42
N PRO A 131 2.09 21.14 -6.23
CA PRO A 131 2.32 19.87 -5.51
C PRO A 131 1.04 19.12 -5.13
N ALA A 132 1.16 17.79 -4.90
CA ALA A 132 0.05 17.00 -4.38
C ALA A 132 -0.31 17.46 -2.97
N LYS A 133 -1.61 17.56 -2.67
CA LYS A 133 -2.09 18.08 -1.39
C LYS A 133 -2.62 16.95 -0.53
N VAL A 134 -2.03 16.79 0.65
CA VAL A 134 -2.45 15.82 1.66
C VAL A 134 -3.09 16.56 2.82
N ARG A 135 -4.34 16.22 3.15
CA ARG A 135 -5.08 16.76 4.28
C ARG A 135 -5.30 15.68 5.33
N TYR A 136 -4.85 15.95 6.53
CA TYR A 136 -5.04 15.07 7.69
C TYR A 136 -6.07 15.69 8.61
N HIS A 137 -7.09 14.92 8.97
CA HIS A 137 -8.10 15.32 9.94
C HIS A 137 -7.97 14.44 11.18
N THR A 138 -7.71 15.08 12.31
CA THR A 138 -7.57 14.39 13.58
C THR A 138 -8.89 14.35 14.35
N ILE A 139 -8.97 13.49 15.35
CA ILE A 139 -10.07 13.37 16.31
C ILE A 139 -10.50 14.70 16.91
N ASN A 140 -9.54 15.57 17.20
CA ASN A 140 -9.81 16.85 17.87
C ASN A 140 -10.35 17.90 16.91
N GLY A 141 -10.66 17.54 15.66
CA GLY A 141 -11.13 18.43 14.62
C GLY A 141 -10.04 19.33 14.04
N SER A 142 -8.77 19.14 14.39
CA SER A 142 -7.67 19.84 13.75
C SER A 142 -7.42 19.28 12.35
N GLU A 143 -7.12 20.18 11.43
CA GLU A 143 -6.69 19.86 10.08
C GLU A 143 -5.23 20.26 9.90
N ASP A 144 -4.43 19.35 9.33
CA ASP A 144 -3.07 19.62 8.88
C ASP A 144 -3.01 19.38 7.38
N THR A 145 -2.45 20.32 6.63
CA THR A 145 -2.28 20.18 5.18
C THR A 145 -0.81 20.22 4.84
N ARG A 146 -0.37 19.25 4.04
CA ARG A 146 1.01 19.15 3.57
C ARG A 146 1.05 19.04 2.06
N ASP A 147 2.06 19.65 1.47
CA ASP A 147 2.31 19.63 0.04
C ASP A 147 3.50 18.71 -0.27
N PHE A 148 3.34 17.84 -1.30
CA PHE A 148 4.37 16.89 -1.71
C PHE A 148 4.67 17.03 -3.21
N ASN A 149 5.94 17.25 -3.55
CA ASN A 149 6.43 17.19 -4.92
C ASN A 149 6.70 15.73 -5.28
N LEU A 150 5.67 15.02 -5.73
CA LEU A 150 5.75 13.61 -6.11
C LEU A 150 6.06 13.44 -7.60
N PRO A 151 6.81 12.39 -7.97
CA PRO A 151 6.99 12.01 -9.38
C PRO A 151 5.63 11.75 -10.06
N PRO A 152 5.51 12.02 -11.38
CA PRO A 152 4.26 11.83 -12.10
C PRO A 152 3.82 10.37 -12.22
N ASP A 153 4.75 9.45 -12.04
CA ASP A 153 4.59 7.99 -12.14
C ASP A 153 4.47 7.31 -10.76
N VAL A 154 4.32 8.10 -9.70
CA VAL A 154 4.16 7.58 -8.34
C VAL A 154 2.97 6.63 -8.27
N VAL A 155 3.12 5.54 -7.51
CA VAL A 155 2.02 4.62 -7.16
C VAL A 155 1.71 4.72 -5.66
N ILE A 156 0.53 4.30 -5.26
CA ILE A 156 0.12 4.30 -3.85
C ILE A 156 0.25 2.88 -3.30
N LEU A 157 0.98 2.78 -2.20
CA LEU A 157 1.02 1.58 -1.38
C LEU A 157 0.88 2.03 0.08
N ASP A 158 -0.33 1.93 0.62
CA ASP A 158 -0.61 2.44 1.96
C ASP A 158 -0.56 1.32 3.00
N ASP A 159 -0.38 1.71 4.26
CA ASP A 159 -0.22 0.76 5.35
C ASP A 159 -1.46 -0.09 5.59
N ASN A 160 -1.25 -1.39 5.76
CA ASN A 160 -2.30 -2.38 6.04
C ASN A 160 -3.39 -2.46 4.94
N VAL A 161 -3.06 -2.14 3.70
CA VAL A 161 -3.96 -2.20 2.54
C VAL A 161 -3.47 -3.28 1.57
N ILE A 162 -4.05 -4.46 1.64
CA ILE A 162 -3.56 -5.64 0.89
C ILE A 162 -3.87 -5.53 -0.60
N HIS A 163 -5.07 -5.09 -0.99
CA HIS A 163 -5.45 -5.00 -2.41
C HIS A 163 -4.60 -4.00 -3.22
N HIS A 164 -3.87 -3.08 -2.59
CA HIS A 164 -2.92 -2.24 -3.30
C HIS A 164 -1.81 -3.03 -3.99
N PHE A 165 -1.46 -4.23 -3.50
CA PHE A 165 -0.49 -5.10 -4.14
C PHE A 165 -0.96 -5.64 -5.50
N GLU A 166 -2.26 -5.71 -5.76
CA GLU A 166 -2.78 -6.04 -7.10
C GLU A 166 -2.45 -4.93 -8.10
N LEU A 167 -2.57 -3.67 -7.68
CA LEU A 167 -2.20 -2.53 -8.52
C LEU A 167 -0.69 -2.49 -8.77
N ILE A 168 0.13 -2.89 -7.79
CA ILE A 168 1.58 -3.05 -7.93
C ILE A 168 1.91 -4.16 -8.94
N ALA A 169 1.25 -5.32 -8.87
CA ALA A 169 1.45 -6.42 -9.82
C ALA A 169 1.03 -6.02 -11.25
N ALA A 170 -0.11 -5.34 -11.39
CA ALA A 170 -0.57 -4.80 -12.67
C ALA A 170 0.40 -3.75 -13.22
N ARG A 171 0.96 -2.88 -12.37
CA ARG A 171 1.97 -1.89 -12.76
C ARG A 171 3.24 -2.56 -13.27
N LEU A 172 3.75 -3.57 -12.56
CA LEU A 172 4.90 -4.36 -13.00
C LEU A 172 4.69 -4.93 -14.40
N GLN A 173 3.54 -5.54 -14.64
CA GLN A 173 3.20 -6.13 -15.93
C GLN A 173 3.08 -5.06 -17.03
N ALA A 174 2.49 -3.89 -16.74
CA ALA A 174 2.38 -2.77 -17.66
C ALA A 174 3.75 -2.20 -18.08
N MET A 175 4.75 -2.34 -17.23
CA MET A 175 6.15 -1.95 -17.48
C MET A 175 6.97 -3.06 -18.17
N GLY A 176 6.37 -4.19 -18.54
CA GLY A 176 7.04 -5.30 -19.23
C GLY A 176 7.52 -6.42 -18.31
N GLY A 177 7.16 -6.42 -17.03
CA GLY A 177 7.52 -7.46 -16.07
C GLY A 177 8.99 -7.39 -15.61
N GLY A 178 9.52 -8.55 -15.20
CA GLY A 178 10.90 -8.67 -14.73
C GLY A 178 11.14 -7.98 -13.40
N LYS A 179 12.20 -7.17 -13.32
CA LYS A 179 12.57 -6.39 -12.13
C LYS A 179 12.42 -4.89 -12.43
N GLN A 180 11.62 -4.19 -11.63
CA GLN A 180 11.32 -2.76 -11.80
C GLN A 180 11.46 -2.03 -10.47
N THR A 181 11.87 -0.76 -10.54
CA THR A 181 11.83 0.14 -9.39
C THR A 181 10.70 1.14 -9.58
N LEU A 182 9.85 1.30 -8.57
CA LEU A 182 8.69 2.17 -8.57
C LEU A 182 8.86 3.28 -7.55
N ASN A 183 8.45 4.51 -7.93
CA ASN A 183 8.21 5.58 -7.00
C ASN A 183 6.92 5.28 -6.24
N VAL A 184 6.95 5.29 -4.92
CA VAL A 184 5.82 4.99 -4.07
C VAL A 184 5.54 6.17 -3.13
N PHE A 185 4.28 6.37 -2.81
CA PHE A 185 3.89 7.25 -1.72
C PHE A 185 3.02 6.45 -0.74
N VAL A 186 3.37 6.53 0.55
CA VAL A 186 2.64 5.94 1.67
C VAL A 186 1.86 7.06 2.37
N PRO A 187 0.59 7.28 2.06
CA PRO A 187 -0.16 8.45 2.54
C PRO A 187 -0.28 8.53 4.05
N GLN A 188 -0.53 7.42 4.75
CA GLN A 188 -0.68 7.40 6.20
C GLN A 188 0.60 7.83 6.92
N GLU A 189 1.78 7.58 6.34
CA GLU A 189 3.08 7.97 6.88
C GLU A 189 3.58 9.31 6.31
N ALA A 190 2.90 9.87 5.31
CA ALA A 190 3.35 11.05 4.57
C ALA A 190 4.74 10.84 3.95
N LEU A 191 5.00 9.64 3.42
CA LEU A 191 6.35 9.20 3.07
C LEU A 191 6.46 8.85 1.58
N PRO A 192 7.17 9.67 0.78
CA PRO A 192 7.68 9.25 -0.53
C PRO A 192 8.80 8.22 -0.36
N SER A 193 8.78 7.15 -1.13
CA SER A 193 9.78 6.09 -1.06
C SER A 193 10.01 5.44 -2.43
N LEU A 194 10.94 4.50 -2.49
CA LEU A 194 11.18 3.62 -3.61
C LEU A 194 10.91 2.18 -3.19
N LEU A 195 10.34 1.40 -4.09
CA LEU A 195 10.29 -0.04 -3.93
C LEU A 195 10.77 -0.73 -5.21
N THR A 196 11.36 -1.89 -5.05
CA THR A 196 11.69 -2.78 -6.15
C THR A 196 10.70 -3.92 -6.18
N VAL A 197 10.15 -4.20 -7.36
CA VAL A 197 9.30 -5.38 -7.60
C VAL A 197 10.03 -6.29 -8.56
N GLU A 198 10.18 -7.56 -8.20
CA GLU A 198 10.87 -8.56 -9.00
C GLU A 198 9.98 -9.78 -9.21
N ASP A 199 9.83 -10.18 -10.47
CA ASP A 199 9.13 -11.40 -10.84
C ASP A 199 10.11 -12.59 -10.73
N LEU A 200 9.89 -13.44 -9.75
CA LEU A 200 10.69 -14.64 -9.50
C LEU A 200 10.20 -15.88 -10.29
N GLY A 201 9.17 -15.70 -11.11
CA GLY A 201 8.60 -16.77 -11.93
C GLY A 201 7.55 -17.61 -11.20
N MET A 202 7.29 -18.80 -11.74
CA MET A 202 6.27 -19.70 -11.19
C MET A 202 6.77 -20.36 -9.90
N SER A 203 6.00 -20.23 -8.85
CA SER A 203 6.23 -20.93 -7.58
C SER A 203 5.72 -22.37 -7.68
N PRO A 204 6.43 -23.35 -7.10
CA PRO A 204 5.92 -24.72 -6.98
C PRO A 204 4.77 -24.84 -5.96
N MET A 205 4.42 -23.75 -5.29
CA MET A 205 3.32 -23.73 -4.33
C MET A 205 2.02 -24.02 -5.05
N GLN A 206 1.44 -25.19 -4.76
CA GLN A 206 0.07 -25.50 -5.11
C GLN A 206 -0.85 -24.75 -4.16
N ASP A 207 -1.91 -24.16 -4.68
CA ASP A 207 -2.99 -23.80 -3.83
C ASP A 207 -3.64 -25.09 -3.26
N SER A 208 -4.43 -24.95 -2.22
CA SER A 208 -5.15 -26.09 -1.59
C SER A 208 -6.13 -26.81 -2.53
N SER A 209 -6.31 -26.34 -3.77
CA SER A 209 -7.16 -26.95 -4.82
C SER A 209 -6.39 -27.76 -5.86
N GLY A 210 -5.04 -27.77 -5.81
CA GLY A 210 -4.19 -28.38 -6.85
C GLY A 210 -4.15 -27.58 -8.15
N ALA A 211 -4.59 -26.29 -8.13
CA ALA A 211 -4.48 -25.40 -9.27
C ALA A 211 -3.03 -25.14 -9.68
N PRO A 212 -2.75 -24.74 -10.94
CA PRO A 212 -1.40 -24.47 -11.43
C PRO A 212 -0.70 -23.46 -10.51
N GLY A 213 0.62 -23.60 -10.40
CA GLY A 213 1.47 -22.81 -9.52
C GLY A 213 1.23 -21.30 -9.69
N LEU A 214 1.25 -20.58 -8.58
CA LEU A 214 1.12 -19.14 -8.57
C LEU A 214 2.42 -18.47 -8.99
N ARG A 215 2.36 -17.33 -9.65
CA ARG A 215 3.54 -16.49 -9.91
C ARG A 215 3.97 -15.80 -8.62
N HIS A 216 5.26 -15.89 -8.32
CA HIS A 216 5.86 -15.27 -7.13
C HIS A 216 6.49 -13.93 -7.51
N LEU A 217 6.03 -12.86 -6.88
CA LEU A 217 6.61 -11.53 -6.97
C LEU A 217 7.23 -11.18 -5.62
N LEU A 218 8.43 -10.60 -5.66
CA LEU A 218 9.12 -10.08 -4.48
C LEU A 218 9.08 -8.55 -4.51
N VAL A 219 8.45 -7.95 -3.52
CA VAL A 219 8.45 -6.49 -3.32
C VAL A 219 9.45 -6.18 -2.22
N THR A 220 10.44 -5.34 -2.52
CA THR A 220 11.52 -4.99 -1.58
C THR A 220 11.56 -3.50 -1.37
N THR A 221 11.63 -3.09 -0.12
CA THR A 221 11.99 -1.74 0.34
C THR A 221 13.36 -1.78 1.00
N ASP A 222 13.88 -0.65 1.43
CA ASP A 222 15.19 -0.58 2.13
C ASP A 222 15.21 -1.38 3.45
N VAL A 223 14.05 -1.66 4.03
CA VAL A 223 13.92 -2.20 5.39
C VAL A 223 13.19 -3.53 5.46
N THR A 224 12.45 -3.90 4.43
CA THR A 224 11.68 -5.17 4.42
C THR A 224 11.43 -5.68 3.01
N HIS A 225 10.97 -6.93 2.96
CA HIS A 225 10.42 -7.51 1.75
C HIS A 225 9.02 -8.07 2.02
N VAL A 226 8.24 -8.13 0.96
CA VAL A 226 6.91 -8.70 0.91
C VAL A 226 6.88 -9.71 -0.22
N ASP A 227 6.50 -10.92 0.09
CA ASP A 227 6.27 -11.97 -0.89
C ASP A 227 4.81 -11.95 -1.32
N LEU A 228 4.58 -11.89 -2.63
CA LEU A 228 3.26 -11.93 -3.25
C LEU A 228 3.13 -13.14 -4.14
N TRP A 229 2.02 -13.83 -4.06
CA TRP A 229 1.65 -14.88 -5.01
C TRP A 229 0.40 -14.46 -5.76
N VAL A 230 0.53 -14.37 -7.07
CA VAL A 230 -0.55 -13.95 -7.97
C VAL A 230 -0.94 -15.05 -8.93
N ASP A 231 -2.20 -15.08 -9.36
CA ASP A 231 -2.67 -16.00 -10.39
C ASP A 231 -2.32 -15.49 -11.81
N ASP A 232 -2.80 -16.16 -12.82
CA ASP A 232 -2.59 -15.85 -14.24
C ASP A 232 -3.24 -14.52 -14.67
N LYS A 233 -4.20 -14.02 -13.90
CA LYS A 233 -4.84 -12.71 -14.08
C LYS A 233 -4.20 -11.60 -13.26
N LEU A 234 -3.12 -11.90 -12.53
CA LEU A 234 -2.44 -11.03 -11.59
C LEU A 234 -3.24 -10.71 -10.32
N HIS A 235 -4.31 -11.47 -10.03
CA HIS A 235 -5.01 -11.33 -8.78
C HIS A 235 -4.18 -11.92 -7.64
N VAL A 236 -3.99 -11.14 -6.59
CA VAL A 236 -3.23 -11.57 -5.40
C VAL A 236 -3.99 -12.68 -4.68
N GLN A 237 -3.32 -13.81 -4.50
CA GLN A 237 -3.84 -14.98 -3.78
C GLN A 237 -3.28 -15.08 -2.37
N ARG A 238 -2.03 -14.59 -2.18
CA ARG A 238 -1.35 -14.58 -0.88
C ARG A 238 -0.37 -13.43 -0.80
N VAL A 239 -0.29 -12.83 0.37
CA VAL A 239 0.73 -11.85 0.77
C VAL A 239 1.40 -12.38 2.03
N SER A 240 2.74 -12.32 2.08
CA SER A 240 3.50 -12.63 3.29
C SER A 240 4.51 -11.53 3.57
N VAL A 241 4.55 -11.08 4.82
CA VAL A 241 5.55 -10.13 5.33
C VAL A 241 6.31 -10.80 6.46
N PRO A 242 7.42 -11.54 6.15
CA PRO A 242 8.13 -12.37 7.12
C PRO A 242 8.63 -11.60 8.34
N ALA A 243 9.08 -10.36 8.15
CA ALA A 243 9.63 -9.52 9.22
C ALA A 243 8.68 -9.32 10.42
N VAL A 244 7.36 -9.35 10.16
CA VAL A 244 6.32 -9.18 11.18
C VAL A 244 5.40 -10.39 11.27
N GLN A 245 5.76 -11.48 10.59
CA GLN A 245 4.99 -12.73 10.53
C GLN A 245 3.52 -12.51 10.12
N LEU A 246 3.28 -11.54 9.22
CA LEU A 246 1.96 -11.29 8.67
C LEU A 246 1.73 -12.14 7.44
N GLU A 247 0.55 -12.73 7.37
CA GLU A 247 0.04 -13.39 6.18
C GLU A 247 -1.38 -12.91 5.88
N ALA A 248 -1.64 -12.64 4.61
CA ALA A 248 -2.99 -12.43 4.09
C ALA A 248 -3.27 -13.47 3.01
N LEU A 249 -4.34 -14.24 3.19
CA LEU A 249 -4.76 -15.29 2.27
C LEU A 249 -6.10 -14.93 1.66
N ARG A 250 -6.20 -15.03 0.34
CA ARG A 250 -7.47 -14.83 -0.35
C ARG A 250 -8.44 -15.93 0.06
N LYS A 251 -9.64 -15.52 0.49
CA LYS A 251 -10.76 -16.44 0.76
C LYS A 251 -11.31 -16.91 -0.57
N LYS A 252 -11.53 -18.21 -0.68
CA LYS A 252 -12.24 -18.83 -1.83
C LYS A 252 -13.73 -18.60 -1.77
#